data_a77e7283f6124778a6d9b8bd5a26fff9
#
_entry.id   a77e7283f6124778a6d9b8bd5a26fff9
#
_cell.length_a   1.000
_cell.length_b   1.000
_cell.length_c   1.000
_cell.angle_alpha   90.00
_cell.angle_beta   90.00
_cell.angle_gamma   90.00
#
_symmetry.space_group_name_H-M   'P 1'
#
loop_
_entity.id
_entity.type
_entity.pdbx_description
1 polymer ?
#
loop_
_entity_poly.entity_id
_entity_poly.type
_entity_poly.pdbx_seq_one_letter_code
_entity_poly.pdbx_strand_id
1 'polypeptide(L)'
;MPKTRQRAAVLGGSADDVEAAFYEALQHGDIEQLMACWADEDEIVCVHPGGPRLVGAQAIRVAFEAMFAQGAIRATPERVRRIDALGAAVHNVLERIDVLTAEGPQHAWVVATNV
;
A
#
# COMPACT_ATOMS: atom_id res chain seq x y z
N MET A 1 3.16 6.25 23.71
CA MET A 1 3.87 6.22 22.43
C MET A 1 2.90 6.12 21.27
N PRO A 2 3.14 6.85 20.20
CA PRO A 2 2.29 6.69 19.01
C PRO A 2 2.37 5.27 18.45
N LYS A 3 1.23 4.69 18.14
CA LYS A 3 1.16 3.33 17.59
C LYS A 3 1.85 3.23 16.23
N THR A 4 1.80 4.31 15.43
CA THR A 4 2.52 4.39 14.15
C THR A 4 4.01 4.14 14.33
N ARG A 5 4.62 4.75 15.35
CA ARG A 5 6.05 4.55 15.64
C ARG A 5 6.35 3.10 16.02
N GLN A 6 5.47 2.45 16.79
CA GLN A 6 5.64 1.05 17.14
C GLN A 6 5.58 0.15 15.91
N ARG A 7 4.63 0.41 15.01
CA ARG A 7 4.53 -0.34 13.76
C ARG A 7 5.76 -0.16 12.88
N ALA A 8 6.24 1.06 12.74
CA ALA A 8 7.45 1.33 11.97
C ALA A 8 8.66 0.58 12.54
N ALA A 9 8.79 0.52 13.87
CA ALA A 9 9.86 -0.23 14.52
C ALA A 9 9.76 -1.73 14.24
N VAL A 10 8.55 -2.29 14.26
CA VAL A 10 8.31 -3.71 13.94
C VAL A 10 8.66 -4.01 12.48
N LEU A 11 8.41 -3.06 11.58
CA LEU A 11 8.66 -3.22 10.15
C LEU A 11 10.07 -2.79 9.71
N GLY A 12 10.97 -2.47 10.66
CA GLY A 12 12.32 -2.05 10.36
C GLY A 12 12.59 -0.56 10.51
N GLY A 13 11.56 0.26 10.69
CA GLY A 13 11.66 1.67 11.08
C GLY A 13 11.83 2.69 9.97
N SER A 14 12.18 2.31 8.74
CA SER A 14 12.34 3.26 7.64
C SER A 14 11.10 3.31 6.74
N ALA A 15 10.94 4.41 6.02
CA ALA A 15 9.88 4.52 5.02
C ALA A 15 10.04 3.47 3.91
N ASP A 16 11.27 3.20 3.48
CA ASP A 16 11.54 2.16 2.49
C ASP A 16 11.12 0.77 2.99
N ASP A 17 11.38 0.47 4.26
CA ASP A 17 10.99 -0.82 4.85
C ASP A 17 9.48 -0.98 4.91
N VAL A 18 8.76 0.06 5.30
CA VAL A 18 7.30 0.05 5.34
C VAL A 18 6.72 -0.12 3.94
N GLU A 19 7.27 0.60 2.96
CA GLU A 19 6.83 0.49 1.57
C GLU A 19 7.09 -0.91 1.01
N ALA A 20 8.24 -1.49 1.27
CA ALA A 20 8.55 -2.86 0.85
C ALA A 20 7.57 -3.87 1.44
N ALA A 21 7.24 -3.73 2.74
CA ALA A 21 6.27 -4.59 3.40
C ALA A 21 4.87 -4.43 2.80
N PHE A 22 4.48 -3.21 2.43
CA PHE A 22 3.19 -2.93 1.80
C PHE A 22 3.06 -3.67 0.46
N TYR A 23 4.04 -3.52 -0.44
CA TYR A 23 3.98 -4.18 -1.74
C TYR A 23 4.10 -5.70 -1.63
N GLU A 24 4.88 -6.19 -0.68
CA GLU A 24 4.94 -7.63 -0.39
C GLU A 24 3.58 -8.15 0.06
N ALA A 25 2.89 -7.43 0.93
CA ALA A 25 1.56 -7.80 1.40
C ALA A 25 0.55 -7.85 0.25
N LEU A 26 0.60 -6.89 -0.67
CA LEU A 26 -0.25 -6.90 -1.87
C LEU A 26 0.01 -8.14 -2.72
N GLN A 27 1.27 -8.46 -2.95
CA GLN A 27 1.67 -9.58 -3.80
C GLN A 27 1.32 -10.93 -3.20
N HIS A 28 1.26 -11.03 -1.87
CA HIS A 28 0.88 -12.26 -1.17
C HIS A 28 -0.59 -12.30 -0.77
N GLY A 29 -1.33 -11.21 -0.90
CA GLY A 29 -2.71 -11.13 -0.43
C GLY A 29 -2.81 -11.23 1.09
N ASP A 30 -1.82 -10.72 1.80
CA ASP A 30 -1.73 -10.81 3.26
C ASP A 30 -2.32 -9.57 3.91
N ILE A 31 -3.58 -9.68 4.34
CA ILE A 31 -4.32 -8.54 4.91
C ILE A 31 -3.72 -8.07 6.24
N GLU A 32 -3.21 -8.96 7.07
CA GLU A 32 -2.65 -8.57 8.36
C GLU A 32 -1.33 -7.79 8.17
N GLN A 33 -0.47 -8.26 7.28
CA GLN A 33 0.75 -7.54 6.94
C GLN A 33 0.44 -6.19 6.30
N LEU A 34 -0.54 -6.14 5.41
CA LEU A 34 -0.95 -4.90 4.77
C LEU A 34 -1.42 -3.88 5.80
N MET A 35 -2.33 -4.27 6.67
CA MET A 35 -2.88 -3.34 7.66
C MET A 35 -1.85 -2.88 8.68
N ALA A 36 -0.82 -3.68 8.93
CA ALA A 36 0.29 -3.28 9.80
C ALA A 36 1.12 -2.11 9.22
N CYS A 37 1.04 -1.87 7.92
CA CYS A 37 1.74 -0.75 7.27
C CYS A 37 1.04 0.60 7.48
N TRP A 38 -0.23 0.59 7.87
CA TRP A 38 -1.01 1.80 8.07
C TRP A 38 -0.83 2.35 9.47
N ALA A 39 -0.88 3.67 9.60
CA ALA A 39 -0.88 4.31 10.90
C ALA A 39 -2.13 3.89 11.68
N ASP A 40 -1.99 3.73 12.99
CA ASP A 40 -3.12 3.38 13.83
C ASP A 40 -3.83 4.65 14.31
N GLU A 41 -4.43 5.35 13.36
CA GLU A 41 -5.13 6.61 13.54
C GLU A 41 -6.43 6.58 12.74
N ASP A 42 -7.43 7.34 13.20
CA ASP A 42 -8.75 7.35 12.55
C ASP A 42 -8.76 8.14 11.24
N GLU A 43 -7.74 8.95 11.00
CA GLU A 43 -7.66 9.86 9.86
C GLU A 43 -6.88 9.33 8.67
N ILE A 44 -6.46 8.09 8.70
CA ILE A 44 -5.75 7.50 7.57
C ILE A 44 -6.68 7.40 6.36
N VAL A 45 -6.11 7.63 5.18
CA VAL A 45 -6.88 7.71 3.93
C VAL A 45 -6.25 6.83 2.87
N CYS A 46 -7.09 6.15 2.13
CA CYS A 46 -6.66 5.37 0.97
C CYS A 46 -7.59 5.65 -0.21
N VAL A 47 -6.98 5.84 -1.38
CA VAL A 47 -7.74 6.02 -2.63
C VAL A 47 -7.17 5.04 -3.66
N HIS A 48 -8.03 4.22 -4.24
CA HIS A 48 -7.68 3.34 -5.35
C HIS A 48 -8.11 3.97 -6.67
N PRO A 49 -7.47 3.59 -7.80
CA PRO A 49 -7.86 4.12 -9.10
C PRO A 49 -9.35 3.92 -9.37
N GLY A 50 -10.04 5.01 -9.69
CA GLY A 50 -11.47 4.99 -9.97
C GLY A 50 -12.37 4.79 -8.75
N GLY A 51 -11.82 4.67 -7.57
CA GLY A 51 -12.57 4.41 -6.34
C GLY A 51 -12.81 5.66 -5.50
N PRO A 52 -13.65 5.52 -4.46
CA PRO A 52 -13.89 6.60 -3.51
C PRO A 52 -12.72 6.77 -2.55
N ARG A 53 -12.69 7.88 -1.87
CA ARG A 53 -11.76 8.09 -0.76
C ARG A 53 -12.24 7.28 0.46
N LEU A 54 -11.40 6.36 0.92
CA LEU A 54 -11.66 5.55 2.10
C LEU A 54 -10.98 6.19 3.30
N VAL A 55 -11.70 6.34 4.40
CA VAL A 55 -11.17 6.95 5.61
C VAL A 55 -11.27 5.96 6.77
N GLY A 56 -10.15 5.77 7.47
CA GLY A 56 -10.07 4.92 8.64
C GLY A 56 -9.71 3.47 8.33
N ALA A 57 -9.16 2.80 9.33
CA ALA A 57 -8.62 1.45 9.18
C ALA A 57 -9.68 0.43 8.76
N GLN A 58 -10.88 0.53 9.30
CA GLN A 58 -11.93 -0.46 9.00
C GLN A 58 -12.36 -0.39 7.53
N ALA A 59 -12.59 0.81 7.01
CA ALA A 59 -12.98 0.99 5.61
C ALA A 59 -11.88 0.51 4.67
N ILE A 60 -10.63 0.82 4.99
CA ILE A 60 -9.47 0.40 4.20
C ILE A 60 -9.32 -1.13 4.24
N ARG A 61 -9.44 -1.73 5.41
CA ARG A 61 -9.37 -3.19 5.56
C ARG A 61 -10.43 -3.90 4.74
N VAL A 62 -11.67 -3.46 4.83
CA VAL A 62 -12.79 -4.06 4.10
C VAL A 62 -12.54 -4.00 2.59
N ALA A 63 -12.04 -2.87 2.08
CA ALA A 63 -11.75 -2.72 0.67
C ALA A 63 -10.65 -3.68 0.21
N PHE A 64 -9.55 -3.79 0.96
CA PHE A 64 -8.47 -4.71 0.60
C PHE A 64 -8.88 -6.18 0.76
N GLU A 65 -9.65 -6.51 1.77
CA GLU A 65 -10.19 -7.88 1.90
C GLU A 65 -11.03 -8.27 0.69
N ALA A 66 -11.87 -7.37 0.20
CA ALA A 66 -12.66 -7.60 -1.01
C ALA A 66 -11.77 -7.80 -2.24
N MET A 67 -10.70 -7.01 -2.36
CA MET A 67 -9.74 -7.15 -3.46
C MET A 67 -8.99 -8.47 -3.37
N PHE A 68 -8.52 -8.84 -2.19
CA PHE A 68 -7.79 -10.09 -1.98
C PHE A 68 -8.67 -11.33 -2.17
N ALA A 69 -9.98 -11.21 -2.00
CA ALA A 69 -10.92 -12.29 -2.33
C ALA A 69 -10.90 -12.64 -3.82
N GLN A 70 -10.48 -11.72 -4.68
CA GLN A 70 -10.30 -11.94 -6.10
C GLN A 70 -8.89 -12.45 -6.45
N GLY A 71 -8.00 -12.48 -5.48
CA GLY A 71 -6.61 -12.89 -5.64
C GLY A 71 -5.62 -11.83 -5.15
N ALA A 72 -4.36 -12.18 -5.12
CA ALA A 72 -3.30 -11.24 -4.76
C ALA A 72 -3.18 -10.13 -5.81
N ILE A 73 -2.67 -8.99 -5.40
CA ILE A 73 -2.45 -7.84 -6.27
C ILE A 73 -0.98 -7.80 -6.64
N ARG A 74 -0.67 -8.06 -7.90
CA ARG A 74 0.71 -8.10 -8.40
C ARG A 74 1.18 -6.71 -8.78
N ALA A 75 1.35 -5.85 -7.76
CA ALA A 75 1.86 -4.51 -7.93
C ALA A 75 3.36 -4.50 -7.64
N THR A 76 4.14 -3.95 -8.56
CA THR A 76 5.58 -3.78 -8.39
C THR A 76 5.90 -2.29 -8.42
N PRO A 77 6.50 -1.75 -7.35
CA PRO A 77 6.89 -0.34 -7.34
C PRO A 77 8.10 -0.12 -8.25
N GLU A 78 8.00 0.89 -9.10
CA GLU A 78 9.08 1.28 -9.99
C GLU A 78 9.26 2.79 -9.95
N ARG A 79 10.47 3.26 -10.23
CA ARG A 79 10.80 4.68 -10.30
C ARG A 79 10.29 5.48 -9.11
N VAL A 80 10.59 5.00 -7.92
CA VAL A 80 10.17 5.67 -6.68
C VAL A 80 10.87 7.01 -6.55
N ARG A 81 10.09 8.07 -6.38
CA ARG A 81 10.61 9.40 -6.06
C ARG A 81 10.34 9.67 -4.58
N ARG A 82 11.40 9.90 -3.84
CA ARG A 82 11.34 10.08 -2.39
C ARG A 82 11.50 11.54 -2.03
N ILE A 83 10.61 12.02 -1.18
CA ILE A 83 10.68 13.36 -0.59
C ILE A 83 10.64 13.16 0.91
N ASP A 84 11.74 13.51 1.58
CA ASP A 84 11.81 13.40 3.04
C ASP A 84 11.59 14.78 3.65
N ALA A 85 10.73 14.82 4.65
CA ALA A 85 10.46 16.01 5.43
C ALA A 85 10.60 15.68 6.92
N LEU A 86 10.61 16.70 7.76
CA LEU A 86 10.68 16.50 9.20
C LEU A 86 9.43 15.76 9.68
N GLY A 87 9.62 14.53 10.14
CA GLY A 87 8.54 13.70 10.66
C GLY A 87 7.67 13.01 9.60
N ALA A 88 8.03 13.11 8.31
CA ALA A 88 7.26 12.47 7.24
C ALA A 88 8.13 12.13 6.04
N ALA A 89 7.70 11.12 5.30
CA ALA A 89 8.27 10.80 3.99
C ALA A 89 7.14 10.65 2.98
N VAL A 90 7.35 11.15 1.77
CA VAL A 90 6.39 11.02 0.68
C VAL A 90 7.08 10.29 -0.46
N HIS A 91 6.51 9.16 -0.88
CA HIS A 91 7.01 8.41 -2.02
C HIS A 91 5.99 8.49 -3.15
N ASN A 92 6.43 9.03 -4.28
CA ASN A 92 5.66 8.99 -5.51
C ASN A 92 6.17 7.82 -6.35
N VAL A 93 5.29 6.92 -6.71
CA VAL A 93 5.66 5.60 -7.24
C VAL A 93 4.91 5.35 -8.53
N LEU A 94 5.60 4.78 -9.52
CA LEU A 94 4.94 4.13 -10.63
C LEU A 94 4.75 2.67 -10.26
N GLU A 95 3.50 2.23 -10.17
CA GLU A 95 3.17 0.84 -9.88
C GLU A 95 2.89 0.12 -11.19
N ARG A 96 3.63 -0.94 -11.45
CA ARG A 96 3.30 -1.86 -12.53
C ARG A 96 2.36 -2.91 -11.97
N ILE A 97 1.16 -2.98 -12.52
CA ILE A 97 0.16 -3.96 -12.12
C ILE A 97 0.12 -5.04 -13.18
N ASP A 98 0.52 -6.25 -12.82
CA ASP A 98 0.48 -7.39 -13.72
C ASP A 98 -0.89 -8.06 -13.65
N VAL A 99 -1.52 -8.23 -14.81
CA VAL A 99 -2.84 -8.85 -14.93
C VAL A 99 -2.81 -9.96 -15.96
N LEU A 100 -3.57 -11.02 -15.71
CA LEU A 100 -3.77 -12.09 -16.67
C LEU A 100 -5.10 -11.86 -17.37
N THR A 101 -5.04 -11.68 -18.69
CA THR A 101 -6.24 -11.46 -19.51
C THR A 101 -6.48 -12.65 -20.42
N ALA A 102 -7.64 -12.67 -21.10
CA ALA A 102 -7.97 -13.68 -22.09
C ALA A 102 -6.96 -13.70 -23.26
N GLU A 103 -6.28 -12.58 -23.50
CA GLU A 103 -5.26 -12.44 -24.55
C GLU A 103 -3.83 -12.71 -24.03
N GLY A 104 -3.70 -13.17 -22.80
CA GLY A 104 -2.42 -13.46 -22.16
C GLY A 104 -2.03 -12.42 -21.10
N PRO A 105 -0.78 -12.51 -20.58
CA PRO A 105 -0.30 -11.58 -19.58
C PRO A 105 -0.19 -10.16 -20.13
N GLN A 106 -0.71 -9.19 -19.39
CA GLN A 106 -0.58 -7.77 -19.69
C GLN A 106 -0.25 -7.01 -18.41
N HIS A 107 0.11 -5.75 -18.52
CA HIS A 107 0.30 -4.91 -17.35
C HIS A 107 -0.26 -3.51 -17.58
N ALA A 108 -0.65 -2.91 -16.48
CA ALA A 108 -1.13 -1.54 -16.42
C ALA A 108 -0.21 -0.74 -15.51
N TRP A 109 -0.24 0.57 -15.64
CA TRP A 109 0.56 1.46 -14.82
C TRP A 109 -0.36 2.34 -13.97
N VAL A 110 0.01 2.51 -12.71
CA VAL A 110 -0.70 3.36 -11.78
C VAL A 110 0.33 4.31 -11.15
N VAL A 111 -0.04 5.57 -11.02
CA VAL A 111 0.74 6.53 -10.25
C VAL A 111 0.18 6.53 -8.84
N ALA A 112 1.03 6.23 -7.86
CA ALA A 112 0.64 6.20 -6.46
C ALA A 112 1.47 7.18 -5.65
N THR A 113 0.90 7.70 -4.58
CA THR A 113 1.60 8.51 -3.61
C THR A 113 1.39 7.88 -2.23
N ASN A 114 2.50 7.45 -1.63
CA ASN A 114 2.52 6.83 -0.30
C ASN A 114 3.13 7.83 0.68
N VAL A 115 2.44 8.09 1.77
CA VAL A 115 2.84 9.07 2.78
C VAL A 115 3.03 8.38 4.13
#